data_e2357c9c8c5bc63d4ae22d3f9c728a0c
#
_entry.id   e2357c9c8c5bc63d4ae22d3f9c728a0c
#
_cell.length_a   1.000
_cell.length_b   1.000
_cell.length_c   1.000
_cell.angle_alpha   90.00
_cell.angle_beta   90.00
_cell.angle_gamma   90.00
#
_symmetry.space_group_name_H-M   'P 1'
#
loop_
_entity.id
_entity.type
_entity.pdbx_description
1 polymer ?
#
loop_
_entity_poly.entity_id
_entity_poly.type
_entity_poly.pdbx_seq_one_letter_code
_entity_poly.pdbx_strand_id
1 'polypeptide(L)'
;MMKKKLVLVCTIFALIASFCFSQTKIPEDADFWSDYPAEELADFLVGKMSNDELLSQILMFGWAGAEPSELLIKWVYERGLGSVKVFGWNTDNTQLVASSVATLQKKSQSRKLRIPLFVATDQEGGWIRHVKGETSETPGNMAIGASGYPIDAYYSSYYISREIKALGINMNFAPTVDNYTNLQSSVIGPRSFGSNPDFVGQLGASFSAGSIAAGVIPTAKHFPGHGDTSLDSHGNLPQIDIDYKTLENRELVPFKFLIAEKIPAIMSGHLSFPKIISNGEPASLSKVFLTDILRNRLGYEGLIITDDMMMNGATMYAGSLSRAFRLAIEAGNDIVISSTTARWNESLWTSNLALMESSTAFKQTVQKAARRVILYKLNYFKSNNAAPLYPDPATLDQKIPDREGQKFFLSQACRSITAYKTGKCLPFAPDENERILLAGQTQFPDFFEEAKKRYSNCAEFKFDYEMGPNQADWMSRNIQTTAKNYDTIIICVANERSAMIAEHLKNLGKKVVIMSVLSPVPVLNCKWADTILLGYSYSPYTFEALFGALNGEFEADGELPLN
;
A
#
# COMPACT_ATOMS: atom_id res chain seq x y z
N MET A 1 8.59 5.89 73.10
CA MET A 1 9.15 5.82 71.72
C MET A 1 8.12 5.65 70.60
N MET A 2 6.87 5.36 70.86
CA MET A 2 5.83 5.16 69.80
C MET A 2 5.18 6.44 69.26
N LYS A 3 5.13 7.54 70.03
CA LYS A 3 4.49 8.81 69.58
C LYS A 3 5.28 9.64 68.58
N LYS A 4 6.60 9.47 68.48
CA LYS A 4 7.44 10.21 67.51
C LYS A 4 7.48 9.56 66.10
N LYS A 5 7.13 8.28 65.93
CA LYS A 5 7.07 7.60 64.65
C LYS A 5 5.76 7.88 63.89
N LEU A 6 4.69 8.24 64.58
CA LEU A 6 3.39 8.50 63.95
C LEU A 6 3.32 9.87 63.27
N VAL A 7 4.04 10.87 63.84
CA VAL A 7 4.10 12.24 63.26
C VAL A 7 4.92 12.27 61.96
N LEU A 8 5.96 11.46 61.84
CA LEU A 8 6.83 11.43 60.66
C LEU A 8 6.12 10.75 59.45
N VAL A 9 5.28 9.75 59.70
CA VAL A 9 4.52 9.08 58.63
C VAL A 9 3.38 9.98 58.09
N CYS A 10 2.72 10.74 58.95
CA CYS A 10 1.68 11.68 58.49
C CYS A 10 2.27 12.88 57.72
N THR A 11 3.51 13.31 58.01
CA THR A 11 4.16 14.41 57.28
C THR A 11 4.66 13.98 55.91
N ILE A 12 5.05 12.72 55.73
CA ILE A 12 5.44 12.17 54.41
C ILE A 12 4.20 11.96 53.53
N PHE A 13 3.05 11.54 54.08
CA PHE A 13 1.80 11.41 53.32
C PHE A 13 1.21 12.79 52.92
N ALA A 14 1.40 13.84 53.71
CA ALA A 14 1.00 15.20 53.39
C ALA A 14 1.86 15.85 52.28
N LEU A 15 3.14 15.45 52.14
CA LEU A 15 4.06 15.92 51.09
C LEU A 15 3.85 15.20 49.75
N ILE A 16 3.25 13.98 49.75
CA ILE A 16 2.93 13.25 48.52
C ILE A 16 1.58 13.69 47.94
N ALA A 17 0.67 14.26 48.73
CA ALA A 17 -0.64 14.75 48.29
C ALA A 17 -0.62 16.18 47.70
N SER A 18 0.54 16.85 47.61
CA SER A 18 0.65 18.22 47.09
C SER A 18 1.33 18.33 45.73
N PHE A 19 1.48 17.23 44.98
CA PHE A 19 1.63 17.29 43.53
C PHE A 19 0.23 17.43 42.91
N CYS A 20 -0.48 18.50 43.23
CA CYS A 20 -1.48 19.06 42.36
C CYS A 20 -0.72 19.47 41.09
N PHE A 21 -0.85 18.70 40.03
CA PHE A 21 -0.61 19.20 38.68
C PHE A 21 -1.45 20.47 38.55
N SER A 22 -0.84 21.63 38.71
CA SER A 22 -1.39 22.85 38.18
C SER A 22 -1.54 22.60 36.69
N GLN A 23 -2.77 22.31 36.22
CA GLN A 23 -3.07 22.33 34.78
C GLN A 23 -2.69 23.73 34.32
N THR A 24 -1.53 23.83 33.70
CA THR A 24 -1.06 25.08 33.08
C THR A 24 -2.07 25.35 31.96
N LYS A 25 -2.94 26.36 32.18
CA LYS A 25 -3.95 26.70 31.18
C LYS A 25 -3.26 27.02 29.86
N ILE A 26 -3.56 26.24 28.82
CA ILE A 26 -3.00 26.46 27.48
C ILE A 26 -3.39 27.87 27.03
N PRO A 27 -2.46 28.75 26.62
CA PRO A 27 -2.72 30.10 26.17
C PRO A 27 -3.64 30.13 24.94
N GLU A 28 -4.42 31.20 24.80
CA GLU A 28 -5.38 31.37 23.70
C GLU A 28 -4.74 31.42 22.30
N ASP A 29 -3.46 31.80 22.21
CA ASP A 29 -2.66 31.91 21.00
C ASP A 29 -1.79 30.66 20.73
N ALA A 30 -1.91 29.62 21.56
CA ALA A 30 -1.22 28.36 21.31
C ALA A 30 -1.63 27.73 19.96
N ASP A 31 -0.66 27.15 19.30
CA ASP A 31 -0.80 26.48 18.02
C ASP A 31 -0.30 25.02 18.09
N PHE A 32 -0.27 24.33 16.95
CA PHE A 32 0.16 22.94 16.84
C PHE A 32 1.58 22.70 17.41
N TRP A 33 2.47 23.68 17.32
CA TRP A 33 3.88 23.54 17.72
C TRP A 33 4.14 23.91 19.17
N SER A 34 3.12 24.40 19.89
CA SER A 34 3.23 24.73 21.31
C SER A 34 3.58 23.50 22.16
N ASP A 35 4.44 23.67 23.15
CA ASP A 35 4.98 22.58 23.98
C ASP A 35 4.02 22.23 25.12
N TYR A 36 3.06 21.35 24.82
CA TYR A 36 2.07 20.79 25.74
C TYR A 36 1.90 19.29 25.50
N PRO A 37 1.40 18.51 26.47
CA PRO A 37 1.07 17.10 26.27
C PRO A 37 0.12 16.93 25.06
N ALA A 38 0.42 15.95 24.21
CA ALA A 38 -0.29 15.79 22.92
C ALA A 38 -1.81 15.67 23.08
N GLU A 39 -2.29 14.95 24.11
CA GLU A 39 -3.73 14.78 24.38
C GLU A 39 -4.40 16.12 24.74
N GLU A 40 -3.81 16.89 25.64
CA GLU A 40 -4.33 18.18 26.06
C GLU A 40 -4.31 19.21 24.91
N LEU A 41 -3.23 19.21 24.13
CA LEU A 41 -3.10 20.10 22.98
C LEU A 41 -4.06 19.70 21.86
N ALA A 42 -4.32 18.41 21.64
CA ALA A 42 -5.33 17.95 20.68
C ALA A 42 -6.72 18.44 21.06
N ASP A 43 -7.12 18.32 22.33
CA ASP A 43 -8.39 18.80 22.84
C ASP A 43 -8.52 20.34 22.70
N PHE A 44 -7.46 21.07 23.02
CA PHE A 44 -7.41 22.52 22.86
C PHE A 44 -7.58 22.93 21.39
N LEU A 45 -6.79 22.32 20.47
CA LEU A 45 -6.84 22.67 19.05
C LEU A 45 -8.23 22.36 18.43
N VAL A 46 -8.80 21.19 18.73
CA VAL A 46 -10.15 20.82 18.28
C VAL A 46 -11.20 21.78 18.83
N GLY A 47 -11.06 22.22 20.09
CA GLY A 47 -11.94 23.21 20.70
C GLY A 47 -11.87 24.61 20.05
N LYS A 48 -10.78 24.91 19.34
CA LYS A 48 -10.58 26.18 18.61
C LYS A 48 -11.05 26.15 17.16
N MET A 49 -11.28 24.95 16.61
CA MET A 49 -11.68 24.78 15.21
C MET A 49 -13.13 25.16 14.98
N SER A 50 -13.39 25.82 13.84
CA SER A 50 -14.73 25.97 13.28
C SER A 50 -15.26 24.63 12.76
N ASN A 51 -16.56 24.56 12.44
CA ASN A 51 -17.14 23.37 11.79
C ASN A 51 -16.48 23.07 10.45
N ASP A 52 -16.12 24.10 9.67
CA ASP A 52 -15.37 23.95 8.42
C ASP A 52 -14.00 23.29 8.67
N GLU A 53 -13.26 23.76 9.63
CA GLU A 53 -11.94 23.22 9.96
C GLU A 53 -12.03 21.78 10.49
N LEU A 54 -12.98 21.48 11.34
CA LEU A 54 -13.22 20.12 11.86
C LEU A 54 -13.52 19.13 10.74
N LEU A 55 -14.48 19.48 9.86
CA LEU A 55 -14.85 18.62 8.73
C LEU A 55 -13.68 18.47 7.75
N SER A 56 -12.95 19.55 7.49
CA SER A 56 -11.82 19.54 6.55
C SER A 56 -10.64 18.70 7.06
N GLN A 57 -10.42 18.64 8.39
CA GLN A 57 -9.34 17.84 8.98
C GLN A 57 -9.49 16.34 8.74
N ILE A 58 -10.72 15.86 8.56
CA ILE A 58 -11.00 14.44 8.30
C ILE A 58 -11.10 14.12 6.80
N LEU A 59 -10.73 15.04 5.91
CA LEU A 59 -10.74 14.83 4.47
C LEU A 59 -9.31 14.72 3.92
N MET A 60 -9.16 13.86 2.92
CA MET A 60 -7.95 13.70 2.13
C MET A 60 -8.28 13.82 0.65
N PHE A 61 -7.67 14.80 -0.03
CA PHE A 61 -7.90 15.02 -1.46
C PHE A 61 -6.65 14.79 -2.30
N GLY A 62 -6.83 14.14 -3.46
CA GLY A 62 -5.86 14.13 -4.53
C GLY A 62 -6.05 15.31 -5.48
N TRP A 63 -5.15 15.45 -6.45
CA TRP A 63 -5.25 16.42 -7.53
C TRP A 63 -4.87 15.80 -8.88
N ALA A 64 -5.35 16.37 -9.95
CA ALA A 64 -4.96 16.02 -11.32
C ALA A 64 -3.76 16.88 -11.77
N GLY A 65 -2.88 16.28 -12.58
CA GLY A 65 -1.68 16.94 -13.10
C GLY A 65 -0.47 16.86 -12.16
N ALA A 66 0.66 17.37 -12.61
CA ALA A 66 1.93 17.26 -11.90
C ALA A 66 2.03 18.18 -10.68
N GLU A 67 1.39 19.35 -10.71
CA GLU A 67 1.39 20.32 -9.63
C GLU A 67 0.01 20.46 -8.99
N PRO A 68 -0.07 20.84 -7.68
CA PRO A 68 -1.32 21.07 -7.01
C PRO A 68 -2.14 22.18 -7.67
N SER A 69 -3.42 21.92 -7.91
CA SER A 69 -4.33 22.92 -8.44
C SER A 69 -4.54 24.08 -7.47
N GLU A 70 -4.86 25.27 -8.00
CA GLU A 70 -5.25 26.43 -7.18
C GLU A 70 -6.44 26.08 -6.24
N LEU A 71 -7.36 25.24 -6.69
CA LEU A 71 -8.47 24.78 -5.88
C LEU A 71 -7.99 23.94 -4.68
N LEU A 72 -7.05 23.04 -4.85
CA LEU A 72 -6.48 22.27 -3.74
C LEU A 72 -5.73 23.17 -2.75
N ILE A 73 -4.94 24.12 -3.26
CA ILE A 73 -4.25 25.12 -2.43
C ILE A 73 -5.26 25.93 -1.62
N LYS A 74 -6.39 26.32 -2.25
CA LYS A 74 -7.50 27.02 -1.59
C LYS A 74 -8.12 26.18 -0.48
N TRP A 75 -8.35 24.87 -0.69
CA TRP A 75 -8.84 23.95 0.33
C TRP A 75 -7.90 23.88 1.54
N VAL A 76 -6.60 23.78 1.28
CA VAL A 76 -5.59 23.74 2.33
C VAL A 76 -5.57 25.05 3.13
N TYR A 77 -5.53 26.20 2.43
CA TYR A 77 -5.35 27.50 3.08
C TYR A 77 -6.63 28.03 3.74
N GLU A 78 -7.79 27.99 3.06
CA GLU A 78 -9.01 28.60 3.58
C GLU A 78 -9.79 27.68 4.52
N ARG A 79 -9.95 26.39 4.17
CA ARG A 79 -10.72 25.42 4.95
C ARG A 79 -9.89 24.59 5.93
N GLY A 80 -8.57 24.57 5.78
CA GLY A 80 -7.70 23.76 6.63
C GLY A 80 -7.79 22.27 6.34
N LEU A 81 -7.76 21.90 5.03
CA LEU A 81 -7.74 20.49 4.61
C LEU A 81 -6.69 19.71 5.41
N GLY A 82 -7.09 18.55 5.94
CA GLY A 82 -6.24 17.78 6.84
C GLY A 82 -5.16 16.96 6.13
N SER A 83 -5.45 16.49 4.93
CA SER A 83 -4.57 15.53 4.26
C SER A 83 -4.64 15.64 2.75
N VAL A 84 -3.56 15.24 2.07
CA VAL A 84 -3.48 15.15 0.60
C VAL A 84 -2.91 13.82 0.17
N LYS A 85 -3.28 13.35 -1.02
CA LYS A 85 -2.78 12.10 -1.61
C LYS A 85 -2.06 12.37 -2.93
N VAL A 86 -0.85 11.82 -3.03
CA VAL A 86 -0.03 11.79 -4.26
C VAL A 86 -0.38 10.52 -5.03
N PHE A 87 -0.80 10.66 -6.28
CA PHE A 87 -1.16 9.57 -7.18
C PHE A 87 -0.11 9.35 -8.28
N GLY A 88 -0.17 8.22 -8.98
CA GLY A 88 0.77 7.87 -10.03
C GLY A 88 0.88 8.88 -11.18
N TRP A 89 -0.16 9.65 -11.45
CA TRP A 89 -0.16 10.72 -12.46
C TRP A 89 0.48 12.05 -11.99
N ASN A 90 0.94 12.11 -10.73
CA ASN A 90 1.62 13.29 -10.19
C ASN A 90 3.15 13.13 -10.11
N THR A 91 3.73 11.99 -10.50
CA THR A 91 4.99 11.50 -9.93
C THR A 91 6.10 11.17 -10.94
N ASP A 92 5.96 11.54 -12.21
CA ASP A 92 7.00 11.30 -13.20
C ASP A 92 8.29 12.12 -12.93
N ASN A 93 8.20 13.16 -12.10
CA ASN A 93 9.31 13.98 -11.66
C ASN A 93 9.31 14.11 -10.12
N THR A 94 10.23 13.47 -9.46
CA THR A 94 10.34 13.44 -7.99
C THR A 94 10.66 14.81 -7.39
N GLN A 95 11.43 15.66 -8.09
CA GLN A 95 11.72 17.03 -7.65
C GLN A 95 10.44 17.89 -7.63
N LEU A 96 9.57 17.69 -8.61
CA LEU A 96 8.29 18.41 -8.67
C LEU A 96 7.33 17.92 -7.57
N VAL A 97 7.33 16.62 -7.25
CA VAL A 97 6.58 16.07 -6.11
C VAL A 97 7.03 16.75 -4.80
N ALA A 98 8.33 16.80 -4.54
CA ALA A 98 8.88 17.45 -3.35
C ALA A 98 8.50 18.95 -3.28
N SER A 99 8.61 19.67 -4.38
CA SER A 99 8.22 21.09 -4.48
C SER A 99 6.72 21.29 -4.21
N SER A 100 5.88 20.41 -4.73
CA SER A 100 4.43 20.41 -4.52
C SER A 100 4.06 20.16 -3.05
N VAL A 101 4.68 19.17 -2.43
CA VAL A 101 4.51 18.88 -1.00
C VAL A 101 4.94 20.08 -0.15
N ALA A 102 6.12 20.64 -0.41
CA ALA A 102 6.60 21.83 0.30
C ALA A 102 5.64 23.03 0.15
N THR A 103 5.07 23.24 -1.01
CA THR A 103 4.11 24.31 -1.28
C THR A 103 2.83 24.13 -0.49
N LEU A 104 2.25 22.93 -0.47
CA LEU A 104 1.04 22.60 0.29
C LEU A 104 1.28 22.74 1.80
N GLN A 105 2.42 22.24 2.30
CA GLN A 105 2.78 22.38 3.71
C GLN A 105 2.99 23.84 4.12
N LYS A 106 3.64 24.67 3.30
CA LYS A 106 3.78 26.12 3.55
C LYS A 106 2.40 26.78 3.69
N LYS A 107 1.44 26.43 2.84
CA LYS A 107 0.07 26.97 2.92
C LYS A 107 -0.64 26.52 4.19
N SER A 108 -0.53 25.26 4.56
CA SER A 108 -1.08 24.75 5.82
C SER A 108 -0.46 25.46 7.05
N GLN A 109 0.87 25.62 7.07
CA GLN A 109 1.62 26.26 8.15
C GLN A 109 1.38 27.77 8.25
N SER A 110 0.86 28.43 7.23
CA SER A 110 0.49 29.86 7.27
C SER A 110 -0.87 30.13 7.92
N ARG A 111 -1.61 29.08 8.32
CA ARG A 111 -2.88 29.20 9.06
C ARG A 111 -2.65 29.43 10.54
N LYS A 112 -3.67 29.96 11.26
CA LYS A 112 -3.59 30.30 12.69
C LYS A 112 -3.15 29.10 13.56
N LEU A 113 -3.73 27.92 13.35
CA LEU A 113 -3.43 26.74 14.17
C LEU A 113 -2.20 25.97 13.68
N ARG A 114 -1.64 26.29 12.52
CA ARG A 114 -0.42 25.72 11.93
C ARG A 114 -0.35 24.19 11.91
N ILE A 115 -1.49 23.53 11.63
CA ILE A 115 -1.59 22.07 11.61
C ILE A 115 -1.03 21.54 10.29
N PRO A 116 0.01 20.69 10.31
CA PRO A 116 0.59 20.14 9.10
C PRO A 116 -0.33 19.12 8.41
N LEU A 117 -0.10 18.89 7.12
CA LEU A 117 -0.82 17.91 6.32
C LEU A 117 -0.25 16.49 6.51
N PHE A 118 -1.11 15.48 6.61
CA PHE A 118 -0.70 14.17 6.15
C PHE A 118 -0.59 14.18 4.63
N VAL A 119 0.50 13.60 4.13
CA VAL A 119 0.76 13.42 2.70
C VAL A 119 0.91 11.93 2.44
N ALA A 120 -0.04 11.35 1.76
CA ALA A 120 -0.14 9.91 1.56
C ALA A 120 0.16 9.50 0.11
N THR A 121 0.57 8.25 -0.08
CA THR A 121 0.68 7.60 -1.40
C THR A 121 0.50 6.08 -1.27
N ASP A 122 0.30 5.37 -2.39
CA ASP A 122 0.39 3.92 -2.48
C ASP A 122 1.76 3.53 -3.04
N GLN A 123 2.64 3.08 -2.16
CA GLN A 123 3.96 2.56 -2.51
C GLN A 123 4.12 1.19 -1.85
N GLU A 124 3.37 0.21 -2.38
CA GLU A 124 3.33 -1.16 -1.84
C GLU A 124 4.61 -1.93 -2.16
N GLY A 125 5.27 -1.55 -3.23
CA GLY A 125 6.31 -2.32 -3.89
C GLY A 125 5.75 -3.20 -5.01
N GLY A 126 6.65 -3.78 -5.83
CA GLY A 126 6.23 -4.49 -7.03
C GLY A 126 5.53 -3.56 -8.02
N TRP A 127 4.39 -3.99 -8.56
CA TRP A 127 3.67 -3.23 -9.58
C TRP A 127 2.85 -2.03 -9.05
N ILE A 128 2.55 -1.98 -7.74
CA ILE A 128 1.89 -0.81 -7.14
C ILE A 128 2.94 0.13 -6.58
N ARG A 129 3.38 1.01 -7.44
CA ARG A 129 4.36 2.05 -7.21
C ARG A 129 3.82 3.36 -7.75
N HIS A 130 3.12 4.13 -6.92
CA HIS A 130 2.56 5.42 -7.34
C HIS A 130 3.65 6.49 -7.48
N VAL A 131 4.61 6.56 -6.59
CA VAL A 131 5.77 7.43 -6.79
C VAL A 131 6.73 6.74 -7.75
N LYS A 132 6.75 7.22 -8.98
CA LYS A 132 7.56 6.74 -10.10
C LYS A 132 8.89 7.52 -10.18
N GLY A 133 9.28 7.96 -11.35
CA GLY A 133 10.54 8.63 -11.56
C GLY A 133 11.71 7.77 -11.12
N GLU A 134 12.61 8.35 -10.35
CA GLU A 134 13.87 7.72 -9.93
C GLU A 134 13.73 6.76 -8.73
N THR A 135 12.52 6.55 -8.15
CA THR A 135 12.34 5.61 -7.04
C THR A 135 12.54 4.16 -7.48
N SER A 136 12.97 3.30 -6.56
CA SER A 136 13.30 1.90 -6.83
C SER A 136 12.06 1.08 -7.26
N GLU A 137 12.24 0.22 -8.27
CA GLU A 137 11.28 -0.81 -8.70
C GLU A 137 11.53 -2.10 -7.93
N THR A 138 10.82 -2.32 -6.85
CA THR A 138 11.10 -3.43 -5.93
C THR A 138 10.46 -4.75 -6.34
N PRO A 139 10.93 -5.91 -5.84
CA PRO A 139 10.33 -7.21 -6.14
C PRO A 139 8.86 -7.38 -5.69
N GLY A 140 8.41 -6.66 -4.65
CA GLY A 140 7.02 -6.67 -4.19
C GLY A 140 6.66 -7.79 -3.20
N ASN A 141 5.39 -7.77 -2.76
CA ASN A 141 4.93 -8.55 -1.61
C ASN A 141 4.95 -10.07 -1.84
N MET A 142 4.50 -10.54 -3.02
CA MET A 142 4.49 -11.99 -3.29
C MET A 142 5.91 -12.55 -3.38
N ALA A 143 6.87 -11.78 -3.89
CA ALA A 143 8.28 -12.15 -3.86
C ALA A 143 8.80 -12.23 -2.42
N ILE A 144 8.38 -11.33 -1.53
CA ILE A 144 8.69 -11.41 -0.09
C ILE A 144 8.06 -12.67 0.52
N GLY A 145 6.79 -12.97 0.16
CA GLY A 145 6.15 -14.22 0.58
C GLY A 145 6.91 -15.45 0.14
N ALA A 146 7.42 -15.47 -1.09
CA ALA A 146 8.20 -16.59 -1.64
C ALA A 146 9.57 -16.72 -0.97
N SER A 147 10.22 -15.64 -0.56
CA SER A 147 11.47 -15.72 0.19
C SER A 147 11.31 -16.34 1.58
N GLY A 148 10.11 -16.22 2.17
CA GLY A 148 9.83 -16.77 3.48
C GLY A 148 10.40 -16.01 4.68
N TYR A 149 11.11 -14.89 4.45
CA TYR A 149 11.82 -14.18 5.51
C TYR A 149 11.12 -12.88 5.94
N PRO A 150 10.64 -12.77 7.19
CA PRO A 150 10.05 -11.52 7.69
C PRO A 150 11.01 -10.31 7.60
N ILE A 151 12.30 -10.55 7.67
CA ILE A 151 13.32 -9.50 7.53
C ILE A 151 13.31 -8.86 6.13
N ASP A 152 12.89 -9.60 5.09
CA ASP A 152 12.75 -9.07 3.74
C ASP A 152 11.57 -8.10 3.65
N ALA A 153 10.48 -8.36 4.35
CA ALA A 153 9.36 -7.42 4.47
C ALA A 153 9.78 -6.14 5.19
N TYR A 154 10.53 -6.27 6.30
CA TYR A 154 11.03 -5.13 7.06
C TYR A 154 11.93 -4.21 6.22
N TYR A 155 12.97 -4.74 5.61
CA TYR A 155 13.91 -3.91 4.85
C TYR A 155 13.33 -3.42 3.53
N SER A 156 12.47 -4.19 2.86
CA SER A 156 11.75 -3.71 1.67
C SER A 156 10.95 -2.45 1.99
N SER A 157 10.13 -2.51 3.04
CA SER A 157 9.36 -1.36 3.49
C SER A 157 10.24 -0.21 4.00
N TYR A 158 11.32 -0.50 4.71
CA TYR A 158 12.25 0.49 5.24
C TYR A 158 12.87 1.33 4.12
N TYR A 159 13.39 0.70 3.06
CA TYR A 159 14.00 1.42 1.94
C TYR A 159 12.97 2.13 1.07
N ILE A 160 11.82 1.52 0.78
CA ILE A 160 10.70 2.19 0.13
C ILE A 160 10.31 3.46 0.89
N SER A 161 10.18 3.36 2.20
CA SER A 161 9.78 4.47 3.06
C SER A 161 10.83 5.58 3.14
N ARG A 162 12.13 5.26 3.10
CA ARG A 162 13.21 6.26 3.02
C ARG A 162 13.10 7.12 1.76
N GLU A 163 12.81 6.50 0.61
CA GLU A 163 12.67 7.22 -0.65
C GLU A 163 11.46 8.17 -0.62
N ILE A 164 10.27 7.68 -0.26
CA ILE A 164 9.08 8.54 -0.22
C ILE A 164 9.15 9.61 0.88
N LYS A 165 9.76 9.31 2.03
CA LYS A 165 10.02 10.29 3.09
C LYS A 165 10.87 11.45 2.62
N ALA A 166 11.89 11.20 1.77
CA ALA A 166 12.72 12.25 1.20
C ALA A 166 11.91 13.29 0.41
N LEU A 167 10.75 12.90 -0.12
CA LEU A 167 9.80 13.76 -0.83
C LEU A 167 8.81 14.48 0.10
N GLY A 168 8.90 14.29 1.42
CA GLY A 168 7.96 14.82 2.40
C GLY A 168 6.66 14.02 2.53
N ILE A 169 6.57 12.85 1.88
CA ILE A 169 5.45 11.91 2.04
C ILE A 169 5.61 11.22 3.39
N ASN A 170 4.56 11.26 4.21
CA ASN A 170 4.60 10.83 5.61
C ASN A 170 3.66 9.67 5.94
N MET A 171 2.86 9.22 4.96
CA MET A 171 1.94 8.09 5.10
C MET A 171 2.01 7.22 3.84
N ASN A 172 2.12 5.90 4.02
CA ASN A 172 2.09 4.92 2.94
C ASN A 172 0.87 4.01 3.09
N PHE A 173 0.06 3.89 2.05
CA PHE A 173 -1.06 2.95 2.01
C PHE A 173 -0.55 1.54 1.66
N ALA A 174 0.25 1.01 2.56
CA ALA A 174 0.84 -0.31 2.59
C ALA A 174 1.11 -0.71 4.05
N PRO A 175 1.13 -2.01 4.37
CA PRO A 175 1.09 -3.17 3.48
C PRO A 175 -0.32 -3.58 3.04
N THR A 176 -0.41 -4.26 1.86
CA THR A 176 -1.58 -5.05 1.49
C THR A 176 -1.50 -6.39 2.22
N VAL A 177 -2.45 -6.65 3.12
CA VAL A 177 -2.52 -7.87 3.94
C VAL A 177 -3.74 -8.74 3.64
N ASP A 178 -4.26 -8.60 2.43
CA ASP A 178 -5.32 -9.44 1.91
C ASP A 178 -4.79 -10.85 1.64
N ASN A 179 -5.48 -11.90 2.11
CA ASN A 179 -5.11 -13.29 1.85
C ASN A 179 -5.48 -13.66 0.41
N TYR A 180 -4.53 -14.06 -0.41
CA TYR A 180 -4.79 -14.41 -1.81
C TYR A 180 -5.42 -15.81 -1.91
N THR A 181 -6.71 -15.91 -1.61
CA THR A 181 -7.47 -17.17 -1.59
C THR A 181 -8.21 -17.44 -2.90
N ASN A 182 -8.58 -16.41 -3.63
CA ASN A 182 -9.16 -16.55 -4.96
C ASN A 182 -8.10 -16.29 -6.05
N LEU A 183 -7.58 -17.36 -6.64
CA LEU A 183 -6.53 -17.29 -7.67
C LEU A 183 -6.96 -16.54 -8.96
N GLN A 184 -8.26 -16.29 -9.15
CA GLN A 184 -8.77 -15.48 -10.26
C GLN A 184 -8.78 -13.98 -9.94
N SER A 185 -8.41 -13.58 -8.71
CA SER A 185 -8.35 -12.17 -8.33
C SER A 185 -7.20 -11.46 -9.06
N SER A 186 -7.55 -10.63 -10.05
CA SER A 186 -6.58 -9.77 -10.74
C SER A 186 -6.23 -8.51 -9.94
N VAL A 187 -7.05 -8.14 -8.94
CA VAL A 187 -6.90 -6.92 -8.14
C VAL A 187 -5.85 -7.10 -7.05
N ILE A 188 -5.87 -8.24 -6.37
CA ILE A 188 -4.92 -8.55 -5.29
C ILE A 188 -3.69 -9.23 -5.88
N GLY A 189 -3.79 -10.47 -6.38
CA GLY A 189 -2.68 -11.14 -7.05
C GLY A 189 -1.34 -10.97 -6.33
N PRO A 190 -0.29 -10.50 -7.04
CA PRO A 190 1.06 -10.35 -6.48
C PRO A 190 1.20 -9.22 -5.44
N ARG A 191 0.15 -8.44 -5.17
CA ARG A 191 0.13 -7.47 -4.07
C ARG A 191 0.05 -8.13 -2.70
N SER A 192 -0.49 -9.37 -2.62
CA SER A 192 -0.53 -10.18 -1.41
C SER A 192 0.83 -10.83 -1.14
N PHE A 193 1.14 -11.06 0.13
CA PHE A 193 2.26 -11.90 0.55
C PHE A 193 2.02 -13.40 0.31
N GLY A 194 0.75 -13.82 0.11
CA GLY A 194 0.38 -15.21 -0.15
C GLY A 194 -1.03 -15.57 0.35
N SER A 195 -1.29 -16.87 0.51
CA SER A 195 -2.60 -17.40 0.90
C SER A 195 -2.71 -17.85 2.36
N ASN A 196 -1.59 -17.97 3.09
CA ASN A 196 -1.59 -18.38 4.50
C ASN A 196 -1.80 -17.16 5.42
N PRO A 197 -2.93 -17.07 6.16
CA PRO A 197 -3.28 -15.88 6.92
C PRO A 197 -2.30 -15.51 8.03
N ASP A 198 -1.75 -16.51 8.73
CA ASP A 198 -0.77 -16.27 9.81
C ASP A 198 0.53 -15.69 9.24
N PHE A 199 0.97 -16.25 8.13
CA PHE A 199 2.19 -15.81 7.46
C PHE A 199 2.03 -14.41 6.84
N VAL A 200 0.90 -14.13 6.19
CA VAL A 200 0.55 -12.78 5.71
C VAL A 200 0.55 -11.78 6.87
N GLY A 201 0.01 -12.17 8.03
CA GLY A 201 0.02 -11.33 9.24
C GLY A 201 1.44 -11.03 9.75
N GLN A 202 2.31 -12.03 9.82
CA GLN A 202 3.72 -11.86 10.24
C GLN A 202 4.50 -10.96 9.28
N LEU A 203 4.38 -11.19 7.97
CA LEU A 203 5.04 -10.36 6.97
C LEU A 203 4.50 -8.94 6.95
N GLY A 204 3.18 -8.76 7.07
CA GLY A 204 2.55 -7.45 7.18
C GLY A 204 3.00 -6.65 8.40
N ALA A 205 3.14 -7.31 9.56
CA ALA A 205 3.67 -6.70 10.79
C ALA A 205 5.13 -6.26 10.61
N SER A 206 5.97 -7.13 10.02
CA SER A 206 7.37 -6.81 9.71
C SER A 206 7.50 -5.64 8.73
N PHE A 207 6.70 -5.64 7.67
CA PHE A 207 6.62 -4.52 6.71
C PHE A 207 6.27 -3.21 7.42
N SER A 208 5.24 -3.24 8.28
CA SER A 208 4.81 -2.07 9.04
C SER A 208 5.91 -1.55 9.98
N ALA A 209 6.65 -2.45 10.65
CA ALA A 209 7.77 -2.08 11.49
C ALA A 209 8.89 -1.38 10.72
N GLY A 210 9.22 -1.85 9.50
CA GLY A 210 10.20 -1.20 8.62
C GLY A 210 9.79 0.21 8.21
N SER A 211 8.51 0.41 7.85
CA SER A 211 7.96 1.74 7.52
C SER A 211 8.05 2.70 8.69
N ILE A 212 7.64 2.27 9.90
CA ILE A 212 7.72 3.06 11.13
C ILE A 212 9.17 3.43 11.46
N ALA A 213 10.09 2.47 11.34
CA ALA A 213 11.52 2.71 11.59
C ALA A 213 12.11 3.75 10.63
N ALA A 214 11.67 3.76 9.38
CA ALA A 214 12.05 4.79 8.41
C ALA A 214 11.36 6.14 8.66
N GLY A 215 10.30 6.20 9.46
CA GLY A 215 9.57 7.42 9.80
C GLY A 215 8.42 7.75 8.83
N VAL A 216 7.76 6.71 8.29
CA VAL A 216 6.54 6.82 7.49
C VAL A 216 5.44 6.01 8.16
N ILE A 217 4.23 6.53 8.19
CA ILE A 217 3.05 5.89 8.77
C ILE A 217 2.54 4.80 7.83
N PRO A 218 2.63 3.49 8.17
CA PRO A 218 2.03 2.43 7.37
C PRO A 218 0.51 2.39 7.56
N THR A 219 -0.19 1.94 6.52
CA THR A 219 -1.65 1.75 6.53
C THR A 219 -1.98 0.37 5.96
N ALA A 220 -2.37 -0.56 6.83
CA ALA A 220 -2.75 -1.90 6.40
C ALA A 220 -4.07 -1.92 5.63
N LYS A 221 -4.17 -2.72 4.57
CA LYS A 221 -5.35 -2.75 3.70
C LYS A 221 -5.60 -4.13 3.09
N HIS A 222 -6.85 -4.41 2.67
CA HIS A 222 -8.09 -3.61 2.73
C HIS A 222 -9.05 -4.25 3.74
N PHE A 223 -9.23 -3.64 4.90
CA PHE A 223 -10.09 -4.20 5.94
C PHE A 223 -11.56 -4.35 5.46
N PRO A 224 -12.24 -5.50 5.69
CA PRO A 224 -11.82 -6.62 6.51
C PRO A 224 -11.16 -7.79 5.73
N GLY A 225 -10.72 -7.61 4.48
CA GLY A 225 -10.03 -8.57 3.62
C GLY A 225 -10.63 -8.65 2.21
N HIS A 226 -9.81 -8.43 1.18
CA HIS A 226 -10.21 -8.34 -0.24
C HIS A 226 -9.79 -9.58 -1.06
N GLY A 227 -9.12 -10.56 -0.45
CA GLY A 227 -8.45 -11.63 -1.21
C GLY A 227 -9.36 -12.69 -1.82
N ASP A 228 -10.63 -12.79 -1.38
CA ASP A 228 -11.59 -13.81 -1.81
C ASP A 228 -12.64 -13.27 -2.80
N THR A 229 -12.22 -12.46 -3.77
CA THR A 229 -13.09 -11.98 -4.86
C THR A 229 -12.33 -11.80 -6.15
N SER A 230 -12.98 -12.10 -7.27
CA SER A 230 -12.49 -11.81 -8.63
C SER A 230 -12.89 -10.42 -9.12
N LEU A 231 -13.78 -9.70 -8.41
CA LEU A 231 -14.29 -8.41 -8.81
C LEU A 231 -13.43 -7.26 -8.26
N ASP A 232 -13.25 -6.25 -9.10
CA ASP A 232 -12.57 -5.01 -8.73
C ASP A 232 -13.56 -3.97 -8.21
N SER A 233 -13.26 -3.37 -7.05
CA SER A 233 -14.06 -2.32 -6.41
C SER A 233 -14.05 -0.98 -7.18
N HIS A 234 -13.15 -0.79 -8.15
CA HIS A 234 -13.19 0.38 -9.04
C HIS A 234 -14.42 0.38 -9.95
N GLY A 235 -14.86 -0.77 -10.43
CA GLY A 235 -16.00 -0.89 -11.34
C GLY A 235 -17.31 -1.34 -10.69
N ASN A 236 -17.24 -2.10 -9.61
CA ASN A 236 -18.38 -2.74 -8.96
C ASN A 236 -18.24 -2.70 -7.44
N LEU A 237 -19.28 -3.13 -6.72
CA LEU A 237 -19.18 -3.48 -5.31
C LEU A 237 -18.88 -4.98 -5.19
N PRO A 238 -17.62 -5.39 -4.88
CA PRO A 238 -17.29 -6.79 -4.72
C PRO A 238 -18.07 -7.43 -3.58
N GLN A 239 -18.61 -8.61 -3.83
CA GLN A 239 -19.31 -9.41 -2.83
C GLN A 239 -18.43 -10.60 -2.44
N ILE A 240 -18.19 -10.74 -1.14
CA ILE A 240 -17.42 -11.84 -0.55
C ILE A 240 -18.39 -12.74 0.21
N ASP A 241 -18.63 -13.93 -0.34
CA ASP A 241 -19.67 -14.86 0.13
C ASP A 241 -19.18 -15.80 1.25
N ILE A 242 -18.63 -15.22 2.32
CA ILE A 242 -18.16 -15.93 3.50
C ILE A 242 -19.00 -15.60 4.74
N ASP A 243 -19.09 -16.55 5.66
CA ASP A 243 -19.71 -16.33 6.96
C ASP A 243 -18.76 -15.62 7.94
N TYR A 244 -19.31 -15.19 9.08
CA TYR A 244 -18.53 -14.51 10.12
C TYR A 244 -17.38 -15.38 10.69
N LYS A 245 -17.58 -16.69 10.80
CA LYS A 245 -16.55 -17.61 11.30
C LYS A 245 -15.36 -17.68 10.35
N THR A 246 -15.61 -17.73 9.06
CA THR A 246 -14.57 -17.70 8.03
C THR A 246 -13.86 -16.34 8.00
N LEU A 247 -14.62 -15.24 8.08
CA LEU A 247 -14.04 -13.90 8.20
C LEU A 247 -13.08 -13.81 9.41
N GLU A 248 -13.53 -14.27 10.58
CA GLU A 248 -12.76 -14.17 11.82
C GLU A 248 -11.48 -15.01 11.82
N ASN A 249 -11.51 -16.20 11.23
CA ASN A 249 -10.42 -17.17 11.27
C ASN A 249 -9.53 -17.17 10.04
N ARG A 250 -9.83 -16.34 9.05
CA ARG A 250 -9.06 -16.21 7.83
C ARG A 250 -8.74 -14.75 7.49
N GLU A 251 -9.75 -13.94 7.16
CA GLU A 251 -9.51 -12.58 6.65
C GLU A 251 -9.04 -11.61 7.74
N LEU A 252 -9.57 -11.74 8.96
CA LEU A 252 -9.17 -10.88 10.07
C LEU A 252 -7.85 -11.29 10.75
N VAL A 253 -7.31 -12.46 10.43
CA VAL A 253 -6.07 -12.94 11.07
C VAL A 253 -4.90 -11.99 10.84
N PRO A 254 -4.57 -11.54 9.61
CA PRO A 254 -3.49 -10.58 9.39
C PRO A 254 -3.71 -9.27 10.18
N PHE A 255 -4.93 -8.75 10.19
CA PHE A 255 -5.24 -7.52 10.93
C PHE A 255 -5.05 -7.68 12.45
N LYS A 256 -5.34 -8.86 13.02
CA LYS A 256 -5.09 -9.15 14.45
C LYS A 256 -3.59 -9.06 14.76
N PHE A 257 -2.70 -9.58 13.91
CA PHE A 257 -1.24 -9.42 14.05
C PHE A 257 -0.83 -7.94 14.07
N LEU A 258 -1.31 -7.17 13.11
CA LEU A 258 -0.94 -5.77 12.99
C LEU A 258 -1.51 -4.91 14.14
N ILE A 259 -2.71 -5.21 14.61
CA ILE A 259 -3.33 -4.54 15.78
C ILE A 259 -2.53 -4.83 17.05
N ALA A 260 -2.08 -6.08 17.23
CA ALA A 260 -1.22 -6.45 18.37
C ALA A 260 0.11 -5.67 18.35
N GLU A 261 0.69 -5.41 17.17
CA GLU A 261 1.88 -4.59 16.94
C GLU A 261 1.57 -3.08 16.86
N LYS A 262 0.34 -2.67 17.20
CA LYS A 262 -0.10 -1.25 17.26
C LYS A 262 0.06 -0.50 15.95
N ILE A 263 -0.34 -1.12 14.84
CA ILE A 263 -0.32 -0.43 13.53
C ILE A 263 -1.05 0.91 13.61
N PRO A 264 -0.45 2.02 13.13
CA PRO A 264 -1.03 3.35 13.27
C PRO A 264 -2.26 3.61 12.39
N ALA A 265 -2.40 2.95 11.24
CA ALA A 265 -3.54 3.16 10.35
C ALA A 265 -4.01 1.87 9.68
N ILE A 266 -5.33 1.77 9.46
CA ILE A 266 -5.99 0.68 8.70
C ILE A 266 -6.93 1.31 7.68
N MET A 267 -6.88 0.84 6.43
CA MET A 267 -7.78 1.27 5.36
C MET A 267 -8.98 0.35 5.25
N SER A 268 -10.18 0.93 5.29
CA SER A 268 -11.44 0.22 5.11
C SER A 268 -11.79 0.07 3.63
N GLY A 269 -12.02 -1.17 3.19
CA GLY A 269 -12.34 -1.49 1.79
C GLY A 269 -13.81 -1.35 1.44
N HIS A 270 -14.09 -1.07 0.16
CA HIS A 270 -15.45 -1.07 -0.39
C HIS A 270 -15.88 -2.49 -0.76
N LEU A 271 -16.18 -3.30 0.25
CA LEU A 271 -16.44 -4.73 0.15
C LEU A 271 -17.77 -5.08 0.84
N SER A 272 -18.62 -5.87 0.18
CA SER A 272 -19.88 -6.36 0.74
C SER A 272 -19.74 -7.81 1.19
N PHE A 273 -20.34 -8.12 2.36
CA PHE A 273 -20.36 -9.47 2.95
C PHE A 273 -21.80 -9.89 3.23
N PRO A 274 -22.54 -10.38 2.20
CA PRO A 274 -23.99 -10.60 2.30
C PRO A 274 -24.42 -11.60 3.38
N LYS A 275 -23.55 -12.59 3.73
CA LYS A 275 -23.82 -13.53 4.84
C LYS A 275 -23.61 -12.93 6.24
N ILE A 276 -23.02 -11.72 6.32
CA ILE A 276 -22.80 -11.01 7.59
C ILE A 276 -23.77 -9.85 7.70
N ILE A 277 -23.91 -9.05 6.63
CA ILE A 277 -24.85 -7.93 6.53
C ILE A 277 -25.65 -8.08 5.24
N SER A 278 -26.93 -8.44 5.36
CA SER A 278 -27.78 -8.84 4.22
C SER A 278 -28.24 -7.68 3.33
N ASN A 279 -28.09 -6.41 3.75
CA ASN A 279 -28.53 -5.23 2.98
C ASN A 279 -27.54 -4.77 1.91
N GLY A 280 -26.39 -5.48 1.73
CA GLY A 280 -25.35 -5.14 0.75
C GLY A 280 -24.47 -3.95 1.12
N GLU A 281 -24.53 -3.48 2.37
CA GLU A 281 -23.72 -2.35 2.87
C GLU A 281 -22.22 -2.67 2.77
N PRO A 282 -21.40 -1.81 2.12
CA PRO A 282 -19.97 -2.02 2.06
C PRO A 282 -19.30 -1.79 3.43
N ALA A 283 -18.27 -2.55 3.74
CA ALA A 283 -17.57 -2.50 5.03
C ALA A 283 -17.08 -1.08 5.39
N SER A 284 -16.60 -0.32 4.42
CA SER A 284 -16.17 1.06 4.59
C SER A 284 -17.27 2.04 5.03
N LEU A 285 -18.54 1.68 4.81
CA LEU A 285 -19.71 2.49 5.19
C LEU A 285 -20.49 1.89 6.38
N SER A 286 -19.99 0.80 6.96
CA SER A 286 -20.71 -0.02 7.93
C SER A 286 -20.20 0.16 9.36
N LYS A 287 -21.11 0.56 10.26
CA LYS A 287 -20.83 0.57 11.71
C LYS A 287 -20.51 -0.82 12.25
N VAL A 288 -21.11 -1.86 11.70
CA VAL A 288 -20.84 -3.24 12.12
C VAL A 288 -19.36 -3.58 11.90
N PHE A 289 -18.82 -3.26 10.72
CA PHE A 289 -17.42 -3.57 10.45
C PHE A 289 -16.45 -2.64 11.18
N LEU A 290 -16.68 -1.32 11.14
CA LEU A 290 -15.69 -0.37 11.64
C LEU A 290 -15.82 -0.10 13.14
N THR A 291 -17.05 0.05 13.64
CA THR A 291 -17.28 0.30 15.07
C THR A 291 -17.34 -0.98 15.86
N ASP A 292 -18.20 -1.95 15.48
CA ASP A 292 -18.44 -3.11 16.35
C ASP A 292 -17.32 -4.14 16.24
N ILE A 293 -16.85 -4.44 15.02
CA ILE A 293 -15.76 -5.43 14.81
C ILE A 293 -14.40 -4.76 15.04
N LEU A 294 -14.02 -3.74 14.26
CA LEU A 294 -12.66 -3.20 14.29
C LEU A 294 -12.36 -2.46 15.60
N ARG A 295 -13.20 -1.48 15.99
CA ARG A 295 -12.96 -0.71 17.22
C ARG A 295 -13.21 -1.52 18.48
N ASN A 296 -14.43 -2.10 18.61
CA ASN A 296 -14.86 -2.66 19.89
C ASN A 296 -14.34 -4.09 20.09
N ARG A 297 -14.47 -4.97 19.09
CA ARG A 297 -14.10 -6.38 19.24
C ARG A 297 -12.61 -6.63 19.08
N LEU A 298 -11.94 -6.01 18.09
CA LEU A 298 -10.51 -6.14 17.87
C LEU A 298 -9.70 -5.13 18.69
N GLY A 299 -10.34 -4.14 19.33
CA GLY A 299 -9.69 -3.16 20.20
C GLY A 299 -8.78 -2.17 19.44
N TYR A 300 -9.07 -1.87 18.18
CA TYR A 300 -8.22 -1.01 17.37
C TYR A 300 -8.36 0.46 17.75
N GLU A 301 -7.27 1.11 18.10
CA GLU A 301 -7.22 2.52 18.54
C GLU A 301 -6.62 3.47 17.49
N GLY A 302 -5.99 2.93 16.41
CA GLY A 302 -5.35 3.70 15.35
C GLY A 302 -6.33 4.44 14.44
N LEU A 303 -5.82 5.06 13.38
CA LEU A 303 -6.61 5.74 12.36
C LEU A 303 -7.33 4.73 11.47
N ILE A 304 -8.62 4.96 11.21
CA ILE A 304 -9.38 4.26 10.16
C ILE A 304 -9.54 5.23 8.99
N ILE A 305 -9.09 4.79 7.82
CA ILE A 305 -9.06 5.60 6.60
C ILE A 305 -9.88 4.87 5.55
N THR A 306 -10.78 5.55 4.81
CA THR A 306 -11.50 4.88 3.71
C THR A 306 -10.55 4.55 2.56
N ASP A 307 -10.89 3.55 1.76
CA ASP A 307 -10.44 3.52 0.38
C ASP A 307 -11.02 4.70 -0.41
N ASP A 308 -10.60 4.90 -1.66
CA ASP A 308 -10.99 6.06 -2.45
C ASP A 308 -12.52 6.09 -2.72
N MET A 309 -13.19 7.10 -2.20
CA MET A 309 -14.64 7.28 -2.35
C MET A 309 -15.08 7.58 -3.79
N MET A 310 -14.14 7.85 -4.70
CA MET A 310 -14.44 7.97 -6.13
C MET A 310 -14.63 6.61 -6.82
N MET A 311 -14.26 5.51 -6.13
CA MET A 311 -14.54 4.15 -6.59
C MET A 311 -16.05 3.85 -6.54
N ASN A 312 -16.55 3.18 -7.57
CA ASN A 312 -17.99 2.94 -7.71
C ASN A 312 -18.60 2.09 -6.58
N GLY A 313 -17.82 1.23 -5.94
CA GLY A 313 -18.30 0.35 -4.87
C GLY A 313 -19.02 1.07 -3.72
N ALA A 314 -18.53 2.23 -3.28
CA ALA A 314 -19.17 3.01 -2.22
C ALA A 314 -20.39 3.80 -2.73
N THR A 315 -20.26 4.45 -3.89
CA THR A 315 -21.32 5.33 -4.44
C THR A 315 -22.52 4.54 -4.96
N MET A 316 -22.33 3.32 -5.46
CA MET A 316 -23.44 2.44 -5.88
C MET A 316 -24.40 2.13 -4.72
N TYR A 317 -23.88 1.80 -3.55
CA TYR A 317 -24.71 1.58 -2.36
C TYR A 317 -25.34 2.86 -1.85
N ALA A 318 -24.55 3.92 -1.72
CA ALA A 318 -25.00 5.16 -1.13
C ALA A 318 -25.94 5.98 -2.03
N GLY A 319 -25.91 5.76 -3.34
CA GLY A 319 -26.71 6.50 -4.33
C GLY A 319 -26.19 7.91 -4.64
N SER A 320 -25.27 8.44 -3.86
CA SER A 320 -24.56 9.72 -4.13
C SER A 320 -23.27 9.82 -3.35
N LEU A 321 -22.29 10.57 -3.88
CA LEU A 321 -21.02 10.82 -3.22
C LEU A 321 -21.19 11.52 -1.88
N SER A 322 -22.07 12.50 -1.79
CA SER A 322 -22.37 13.23 -0.54
C SER A 322 -22.86 12.30 0.57
N ARG A 323 -23.77 11.38 0.25
CA ARG A 323 -24.26 10.38 1.20
C ARG A 323 -23.21 9.34 1.53
N ALA A 324 -22.37 8.94 0.57
CA ALA A 324 -21.27 8.02 0.81
C ALA A 324 -20.27 8.58 1.83
N PHE A 325 -19.89 9.86 1.69
CA PHE A 325 -19.03 10.54 2.66
C PHE A 325 -19.67 10.58 4.06
N ARG A 326 -20.97 10.92 4.14
CA ARG A 326 -21.70 10.92 5.41
C ARG A 326 -21.68 9.54 6.07
N LEU A 327 -22.05 8.50 5.33
CA LEU A 327 -22.07 7.13 5.86
C LEU A 327 -20.69 6.65 6.30
N ALA A 328 -19.64 7.00 5.55
CA ALA A 328 -18.26 6.68 5.92
C ALA A 328 -17.85 7.32 7.26
N ILE A 329 -18.20 8.60 7.47
CA ILE A 329 -17.97 9.31 8.74
C ILE A 329 -18.78 8.66 9.87
N GLU A 330 -20.07 8.42 9.66
CA GLU A 330 -20.97 7.79 10.64
C GLU A 330 -20.57 6.36 10.99
N ALA A 331 -19.95 5.63 10.06
CA ALA A 331 -19.42 4.27 10.29
C ALA A 331 -18.19 4.24 11.21
N GLY A 332 -17.44 5.34 11.31
CA GLY A 332 -16.31 5.48 12.22
C GLY A 332 -14.95 5.62 11.52
N ASN A 333 -14.91 5.96 10.22
CA ASN A 333 -13.66 6.37 9.59
C ASN A 333 -13.21 7.73 10.15
N ASP A 334 -11.90 7.88 10.34
CA ASP A 334 -11.27 9.11 10.80
C ASP A 334 -10.82 10.00 9.64
N ILE A 335 -10.52 9.40 8.49
CA ILE A 335 -10.15 10.11 7.26
C ILE A 335 -10.93 9.51 6.10
N VAL A 336 -11.53 10.39 5.28
CA VAL A 336 -12.29 10.04 4.08
C VAL A 336 -11.53 10.54 2.85
N ILE A 337 -11.18 9.61 1.93
CA ILE A 337 -10.35 9.91 0.76
C ILE A 337 -11.22 10.20 -0.47
N SER A 338 -10.79 11.18 -1.27
CA SER A 338 -11.21 11.35 -2.66
C SER A 338 -9.97 11.56 -3.55
N SER A 339 -9.84 10.77 -4.61
CA SER A 339 -8.76 10.91 -5.59
C SER A 339 -8.77 12.25 -6.32
N THR A 340 -9.89 12.98 -6.26
CA THR A 340 -10.03 14.30 -6.87
C THR A 340 -10.26 15.36 -5.79
N THR A 341 -9.85 16.59 -6.11
CA THR A 341 -10.18 17.75 -5.28
C THR A 341 -11.65 18.12 -5.50
N ALA A 342 -12.45 18.10 -4.43
CA ALA A 342 -13.85 18.50 -4.48
C ALA A 342 -14.01 19.96 -4.91
N ARG A 343 -15.03 20.25 -5.75
CA ARG A 343 -15.39 21.63 -6.08
C ARG A 343 -15.76 22.40 -4.82
N TRP A 344 -15.53 23.71 -4.81
CA TRP A 344 -15.66 24.53 -3.60
C TRP A 344 -17.01 24.40 -2.88
N ASN A 345 -18.11 24.38 -3.64
CA ASN A 345 -19.46 24.23 -3.12
C ASN A 345 -20.11 22.89 -3.51
N GLU A 346 -19.31 21.83 -3.63
CA GLU A 346 -19.83 20.50 -3.95
C GLU A 346 -20.70 19.96 -2.81
N SER A 347 -21.71 19.17 -3.16
CA SER A 347 -22.69 18.65 -2.19
C SER A 347 -22.07 17.77 -1.11
N LEU A 348 -20.96 17.05 -1.43
CA LEU A 348 -20.23 16.28 -0.42
C LEU A 348 -19.74 17.16 0.74
N TRP A 349 -19.42 18.43 0.47
CA TRP A 349 -19.03 19.42 1.47
C TRP A 349 -20.23 20.10 2.11
N THR A 350 -21.04 20.79 1.28
CA THR A 350 -22.12 21.67 1.78
C THR A 350 -23.18 20.92 2.56
N SER A 351 -23.54 19.70 2.13
CA SER A 351 -24.55 18.90 2.84
C SER A 351 -24.02 18.34 4.17
N ASN A 352 -22.76 17.91 4.23
CA ASN A 352 -22.18 17.39 5.47
C ASN A 352 -21.89 18.53 6.47
N LEU A 353 -21.50 19.71 6.00
CA LEU A 353 -21.36 20.90 6.85
C LEU A 353 -22.71 21.33 7.45
N ALA A 354 -23.77 21.40 6.64
CA ALA A 354 -25.14 21.71 7.13
C ALA A 354 -25.62 20.64 8.13
N LEU A 355 -25.23 19.38 7.95
CA LEU A 355 -25.55 18.33 8.91
C LEU A 355 -24.83 18.52 10.25
N MET A 356 -23.59 19.01 10.26
CA MET A 356 -22.90 19.37 11.51
C MET A 356 -23.59 20.49 12.27
N GLU A 357 -24.24 21.41 11.58
CA GLU A 357 -25.01 22.51 12.21
C GLU A 357 -26.35 22.02 12.80
N SER A 358 -27.01 21.05 12.14
CA SER A 358 -28.35 20.58 12.51
C SER A 358 -28.34 19.31 13.39
N SER A 359 -27.24 18.53 13.42
CA SER A 359 -27.12 17.26 14.17
C SER A 359 -25.95 17.28 15.14
N THR A 360 -26.23 17.39 16.42
CA THR A 360 -25.22 17.30 17.49
C THR A 360 -24.49 15.95 17.45
N ALA A 361 -25.19 14.86 17.16
CA ALA A 361 -24.58 13.52 17.08
C ALA A 361 -23.57 13.43 15.94
N PHE A 362 -23.91 13.94 14.75
CA PHE A 362 -22.99 13.96 13.61
C PHE A 362 -21.77 14.86 13.89
N LYS A 363 -22.00 16.06 14.44
CA LYS A 363 -20.92 16.97 14.86
C LYS A 363 -19.96 16.29 15.84
N GLN A 364 -20.46 15.60 16.85
CA GLN A 364 -19.63 14.85 17.82
C GLN A 364 -18.82 13.74 17.15
N THR A 365 -19.37 13.07 16.13
CA THR A 365 -18.64 12.06 15.36
C THR A 365 -17.47 12.68 14.60
N VAL A 366 -17.70 13.80 13.90
CA VAL A 366 -16.65 14.56 13.21
C VAL A 366 -15.58 15.07 14.19
N GLN A 367 -15.98 15.61 15.36
CA GLN A 367 -15.06 16.09 16.39
C GLN A 367 -14.16 14.97 16.92
N LYS A 368 -14.72 13.77 17.17
CA LYS A 368 -13.94 12.61 17.62
C LYS A 368 -12.93 12.16 16.56
N ALA A 369 -13.32 12.13 15.29
CA ALA A 369 -12.45 11.81 14.18
C ALA A 369 -11.33 12.86 14.03
N ALA A 370 -11.67 14.14 14.00
CA ALA A 370 -10.72 15.25 13.92
C ALA A 370 -9.71 15.22 15.10
N ARG A 371 -10.21 14.96 16.33
CA ARG A 371 -9.33 14.82 17.51
C ARG A 371 -8.31 13.71 17.33
N ARG A 372 -8.75 12.54 16.84
CA ARG A 372 -7.83 11.41 16.61
C ARG A 372 -6.79 11.76 15.54
N VAL A 373 -7.21 12.38 14.44
CA VAL A 373 -6.30 12.86 13.39
C VAL A 373 -5.27 13.84 13.95
N ILE A 374 -5.71 14.84 14.74
CA ILE A 374 -4.82 15.84 15.35
C ILE A 374 -3.84 15.19 16.33
N LEU A 375 -4.32 14.28 17.17
CA LEU A 375 -3.45 13.57 18.13
C LEU A 375 -2.36 12.75 17.41
N TYR A 376 -2.72 12.02 16.34
CA TYR A 376 -1.75 11.28 15.53
C TYR A 376 -0.75 12.23 14.85
N LYS A 377 -1.20 13.39 14.34
CA LYS A 377 -0.32 14.42 13.79
C LYS A 377 0.65 14.94 14.83
N LEU A 378 0.19 15.28 16.04
CA LEU A 378 1.03 15.77 17.14
C LEU A 378 2.12 14.75 17.49
N ASN A 379 1.75 13.49 17.68
CA ASN A 379 2.70 12.43 18.00
C ASN A 379 3.70 12.19 16.87
N TYR A 380 3.27 12.27 15.62
CA TYR A 380 4.13 12.05 14.46
C TYR A 380 5.06 13.25 14.20
N PHE A 381 4.51 14.44 13.97
CA PHE A 381 5.30 15.61 13.54
C PHE A 381 6.21 16.20 14.62
N LYS A 382 5.91 15.95 15.89
CA LYS A 382 6.79 16.32 17.00
C LYS A 382 7.83 15.25 17.33
N SER A 383 7.83 14.12 16.65
CA SER A 383 8.88 13.11 16.77
C SER A 383 10.14 13.53 16.00
N ASN A 384 11.29 12.99 16.40
CA ASN A 384 12.57 13.24 15.72
C ASN A 384 12.70 12.49 14.38
N ASN A 385 11.72 11.64 14.04
CA ASN A 385 11.76 10.78 12.84
C ASN A 385 10.69 11.15 11.80
N ALA A 386 10.02 12.29 11.93
CA ALA A 386 9.01 12.72 10.97
C ALA A 386 9.62 13.05 9.58
N ALA A 387 8.81 12.92 8.55
CA ALA A 387 9.18 13.39 7.21
C ALA A 387 9.32 14.93 7.20
N PRO A 388 10.24 15.49 6.39
CA PRO A 388 10.41 16.92 6.31
C PRO A 388 9.15 17.60 5.78
N LEU A 389 8.71 18.68 6.43
CA LEU A 389 7.60 19.50 5.93
C LEU A 389 7.97 20.19 4.62
N TYR A 390 9.24 20.56 4.49
CA TYR A 390 9.77 21.29 3.34
C TYR A 390 10.92 20.47 2.74
N PRO A 391 10.62 19.40 1.99
CA PRO A 391 11.66 18.63 1.32
C PRO A 391 12.42 19.53 0.34
N ASP A 392 13.74 19.33 0.28
CA ASP A 392 14.62 20.10 -0.62
C ASP A 392 14.88 19.30 -1.90
N PRO A 393 14.35 19.74 -3.05
CA PRO A 393 14.54 19.06 -4.33
C PRO A 393 16.02 18.87 -4.71
N ALA A 394 16.89 19.82 -4.33
CA ALA A 394 18.31 19.77 -4.68
C ALA A 394 19.10 18.64 -4.02
N THR A 395 18.53 17.99 -2.99
CA THR A 395 19.18 16.89 -2.25
C THR A 395 18.65 15.50 -2.62
N LEU A 396 17.67 15.42 -3.52
CA LEU A 396 16.99 14.16 -3.82
C LEU A 396 17.87 13.14 -4.53
N ASP A 397 18.71 13.57 -5.47
CA ASP A 397 19.61 12.70 -6.23
C ASP A 397 20.61 11.91 -5.34
N GLN A 398 20.78 12.35 -4.09
CA GLN A 398 21.60 11.66 -3.09
C GLN A 398 20.81 10.62 -2.27
N LYS A 399 19.48 10.63 -2.37
CA LYS A 399 18.55 9.85 -1.56
C LYS A 399 17.68 8.91 -2.38
N ILE A 400 17.46 9.22 -3.65
CA ILE A 400 16.57 8.51 -4.58
C ILE A 400 17.29 8.28 -5.90
N PRO A 401 17.46 7.02 -6.35
CA PRO A 401 17.11 5.81 -5.60
C PRO A 401 18.05 5.55 -4.42
N ASP A 402 17.56 4.86 -3.40
CA ASP A 402 18.35 4.48 -2.23
C ASP A 402 19.37 3.39 -2.62
N ARG A 403 20.67 3.71 -2.57
CA ARG A 403 21.74 2.79 -3.04
C ARG A 403 21.87 1.53 -2.19
N GLU A 404 21.57 1.60 -0.91
CA GLU A 404 21.55 0.41 -0.03
C GLU A 404 20.32 -0.43 -0.32
N GLY A 405 19.17 0.26 -0.55
CA GLY A 405 17.93 -0.36 -0.97
C GLY A 405 18.08 -1.13 -2.28
N GLN A 406 18.75 -0.58 -3.29
CA GLN A 406 19.00 -1.26 -4.56
C GLN A 406 19.76 -2.59 -4.37
N LYS A 407 20.82 -2.60 -3.55
CA LYS A 407 21.58 -3.83 -3.22
C LYS A 407 20.70 -4.84 -2.46
N PHE A 408 19.90 -4.35 -1.54
CA PHE A 408 18.96 -5.18 -0.78
C PHE A 408 17.92 -5.81 -1.71
N PHE A 409 17.30 -5.05 -2.61
CA PHE A 409 16.26 -5.54 -3.53
C PHE A 409 16.78 -6.63 -4.47
N LEU A 410 18.02 -6.53 -4.94
CA LEU A 410 18.64 -7.61 -5.70
C LEU A 410 18.80 -8.88 -4.84
N SER A 411 19.34 -8.75 -3.63
CA SER A 411 19.51 -9.90 -2.73
C SER A 411 18.16 -10.53 -2.36
N GLN A 412 17.12 -9.72 -2.14
CA GLN A 412 15.78 -10.20 -1.85
C GLN A 412 15.15 -10.88 -3.07
N ALA A 413 15.35 -10.36 -4.28
CA ALA A 413 14.92 -11.00 -5.52
C ALA A 413 15.55 -12.38 -5.66
N CYS A 414 16.86 -12.52 -5.42
CA CYS A 414 17.54 -13.83 -5.46
C CYS A 414 16.91 -14.85 -4.49
N ARG A 415 16.60 -14.43 -3.24
CA ARG A 415 15.96 -15.31 -2.25
C ARG A 415 14.51 -15.70 -2.60
N SER A 416 13.86 -14.95 -3.46
CA SER A 416 12.45 -15.20 -3.82
C SER A 416 12.27 -16.07 -5.07
N ILE A 417 13.33 -16.28 -5.90
CA ILE A 417 13.20 -17.11 -7.09
C ILE A 417 12.85 -18.55 -6.70
N THR A 418 11.73 -19.02 -7.26
CA THR A 418 11.21 -20.36 -6.99
C THR A 418 11.43 -21.28 -8.21
N ALA A 419 12.15 -22.36 -8.03
CA ALA A 419 12.27 -23.42 -9.03
C ALA A 419 11.02 -24.32 -9.00
N TYR A 420 9.91 -23.86 -9.60
CA TYR A 420 8.63 -24.57 -9.59
C TYR A 420 8.67 -25.90 -10.33
N LYS A 421 9.47 -25.96 -11.42
CA LYS A 421 9.83 -27.18 -12.10
C LYS A 421 11.29 -27.16 -12.50
N THR A 422 12.03 -28.19 -12.13
CA THR A 422 13.41 -28.40 -12.53
C THR A 422 13.50 -29.40 -13.68
N GLY A 423 14.26 -29.05 -14.70
CA GLY A 423 14.52 -29.89 -15.86
C GLY A 423 15.99 -29.84 -16.27
N LYS A 424 16.28 -30.23 -17.51
CA LYS A 424 17.66 -30.26 -18.04
C LYS A 424 18.27 -28.86 -18.25
N CYS A 425 17.41 -27.81 -18.25
CA CYS A 425 17.84 -26.43 -18.36
C CYS A 425 18.01 -25.76 -16.99
N LEU A 426 18.30 -26.49 -15.93
CA LEU A 426 18.62 -25.91 -14.64
C LEU A 426 19.75 -26.74 -13.97
N PRO A 427 20.99 -26.25 -13.92
CA PRO A 427 21.46 -24.99 -14.52
C PRO A 427 21.51 -25.02 -16.06
N PHE A 428 21.30 -23.86 -16.70
CA PHE A 428 21.39 -23.71 -18.15
C PHE A 428 22.77 -23.20 -18.56
N ALA A 429 23.53 -24.08 -19.22
CA ALA A 429 24.85 -23.79 -19.76
C ALA A 429 24.85 -24.16 -21.26
N PRO A 430 24.39 -23.24 -22.14
CA PRO A 430 24.36 -23.51 -23.58
C PRO A 430 25.76 -23.55 -24.16
N ASP A 431 25.96 -24.41 -25.18
CA ASP A 431 27.16 -24.35 -25.98
C ASP A 431 27.11 -23.16 -26.98
N GLU A 432 28.27 -22.85 -27.60
CA GLU A 432 28.39 -21.69 -28.49
C GLU A 432 27.50 -21.76 -29.74
N ASN A 433 27.04 -22.96 -30.12
CA ASN A 433 26.18 -23.19 -31.29
C ASN A 433 24.70 -23.24 -30.93
N GLU A 434 24.33 -23.31 -29.66
CA GLU A 434 22.94 -23.37 -29.22
C GLU A 434 22.20 -22.06 -29.58
N ARG A 435 21.18 -22.17 -30.40
CA ARG A 435 20.36 -21.03 -30.84
C ARG A 435 19.23 -20.82 -29.85
N ILE A 436 19.20 -19.65 -29.23
CA ILE A 436 18.24 -19.31 -28.18
C ILE A 436 17.21 -18.32 -28.73
N LEU A 437 15.92 -18.59 -28.55
CA LEU A 437 14.84 -17.65 -28.78
C LEU A 437 14.40 -17.06 -27.44
N LEU A 438 14.52 -15.75 -27.30
CA LEU A 438 14.01 -14.99 -26.16
C LEU A 438 12.62 -14.46 -26.54
N ALA A 439 11.59 -14.92 -25.88
CA ALA A 439 10.21 -14.50 -26.13
C ALA A 439 9.65 -13.72 -24.92
N GLY A 440 9.19 -12.50 -25.10
CA GLY A 440 8.73 -11.69 -23.98
C GLY A 440 8.03 -10.40 -24.38
N GLN A 441 7.50 -9.70 -23.38
CA GLN A 441 6.74 -8.48 -23.55
C GLN A 441 7.68 -7.30 -23.89
N THR A 442 7.23 -6.43 -24.80
CA THR A 442 7.92 -5.18 -25.17
C THR A 442 8.08 -4.24 -23.97
N GLN A 443 7.19 -4.34 -23.00
CA GLN A 443 7.17 -3.54 -21.76
C GLN A 443 8.23 -3.97 -20.74
N PHE A 444 8.90 -5.12 -20.94
CA PHE A 444 9.92 -5.66 -20.04
C PHE A 444 11.29 -5.74 -20.73
N PRO A 445 11.93 -4.61 -21.05
CA PRO A 445 13.22 -4.58 -21.74
C PRO A 445 14.32 -5.32 -20.97
N ASP A 446 14.32 -5.24 -19.64
CA ASP A 446 15.31 -5.88 -18.77
C ASP A 446 15.38 -7.41 -18.97
N PHE A 447 14.26 -8.07 -19.31
CA PHE A 447 14.27 -9.49 -19.66
C PHE A 447 15.25 -9.81 -20.82
N PHE A 448 15.20 -9.01 -21.86
CA PHE A 448 16.06 -9.19 -23.03
C PHE A 448 17.51 -8.75 -22.75
N GLU A 449 17.68 -7.67 -21.99
CA GLU A 449 19.00 -7.14 -21.65
C GLU A 449 19.78 -8.10 -20.75
N GLU A 450 19.14 -8.67 -19.72
CA GLU A 450 19.75 -9.65 -18.83
C GLU A 450 20.12 -10.95 -19.57
N ALA A 451 19.28 -11.42 -20.48
CA ALA A 451 19.59 -12.57 -21.33
C ALA A 451 20.81 -12.32 -22.22
N LYS A 452 20.88 -11.16 -22.88
CA LYS A 452 21.99 -10.80 -23.80
C LYS A 452 23.34 -10.63 -23.08
N LYS A 453 23.35 -10.28 -21.80
CA LYS A 453 24.58 -10.27 -21.00
C LYS A 453 25.18 -11.66 -20.85
N ARG A 454 24.37 -12.71 -20.95
CA ARG A 454 24.73 -14.10 -20.69
C ARG A 454 24.82 -14.97 -21.95
N TYR A 455 24.02 -14.67 -22.98
CA TYR A 455 23.90 -15.50 -24.18
C TYR A 455 24.18 -14.69 -25.45
N SER A 456 25.25 -15.09 -26.16
CA SER A 456 25.69 -14.41 -27.40
C SER A 456 24.86 -14.80 -28.63
N ASN A 457 24.38 -16.08 -28.69
CA ASN A 457 23.61 -16.60 -29.83
C ASN A 457 22.11 -16.62 -29.52
N CYS A 458 21.53 -15.44 -29.35
CA CYS A 458 20.10 -15.31 -29.06
C CYS A 458 19.39 -14.33 -30.00
N ALA A 459 18.11 -14.59 -30.27
CA ALA A 459 17.24 -13.70 -31.01
C ALA A 459 15.98 -13.39 -30.19
N GLU A 460 15.34 -12.26 -30.48
CA GLU A 460 14.18 -11.78 -29.77
C GLU A 460 12.89 -12.05 -30.55
N PHE A 461 11.85 -12.46 -29.80
CA PHE A 461 10.46 -12.51 -30.24
C PHE A 461 9.63 -11.67 -29.28
N LYS A 462 9.25 -10.46 -29.70
CA LYS A 462 8.55 -9.49 -28.87
C LYS A 462 7.05 -9.48 -29.11
N PHE A 463 6.28 -9.31 -28.05
CA PHE A 463 4.83 -9.11 -28.08
C PHE A 463 4.41 -8.13 -26.98
N ASP A 464 3.19 -7.58 -27.11
CA ASP A 464 2.71 -6.60 -26.13
C ASP A 464 2.16 -7.27 -24.87
N TYR A 465 2.23 -6.56 -23.73
CA TYR A 465 1.63 -7.03 -22.48
C TYR A 465 0.10 -7.05 -22.57
N GLU A 466 -0.48 -5.98 -23.12
CA GLU A 466 -1.92 -5.86 -23.35
C GLU A 466 -2.26 -6.26 -24.77
N MET A 467 -2.75 -7.47 -24.94
CA MET A 467 -3.17 -8.02 -26.23
C MET A 467 -4.64 -8.41 -26.22
N GLY A 468 -5.35 -8.08 -27.30
CA GLY A 468 -6.65 -8.67 -27.57
C GLY A 468 -6.55 -10.17 -27.90
N PRO A 469 -7.67 -10.95 -27.81
CA PRO A 469 -7.66 -12.38 -28.10
C PRO A 469 -7.12 -12.73 -29.49
N ASN A 470 -7.52 -11.99 -30.52
CA ASN A 470 -7.06 -12.21 -31.90
C ASN A 470 -5.57 -11.95 -32.09
N GLN A 471 -5.02 -10.96 -31.41
CA GLN A 471 -3.60 -10.65 -31.44
C GLN A 471 -2.79 -11.74 -30.74
N ALA A 472 -3.25 -12.20 -29.58
CA ALA A 472 -2.61 -13.30 -28.84
C ALA A 472 -2.61 -14.60 -29.68
N ASP A 473 -3.71 -14.93 -30.37
CA ASP A 473 -3.79 -16.08 -31.24
C ASP A 473 -2.86 -15.98 -32.47
N TRP A 474 -2.75 -14.78 -33.06
CA TRP A 474 -1.82 -14.53 -34.16
C TRP A 474 -0.35 -14.67 -33.70
N MET A 475 -0.01 -14.11 -32.52
CA MET A 475 1.33 -14.25 -31.92
C MET A 475 1.65 -15.71 -31.60
N SER A 476 0.68 -16.47 -31.09
CA SER A 476 0.81 -17.89 -30.79
C SER A 476 1.19 -18.72 -32.02
N ARG A 477 0.59 -18.46 -33.18
CA ARG A 477 0.93 -19.12 -34.44
C ARG A 477 2.32 -18.69 -34.94
N ASN A 478 2.67 -17.45 -34.80
CA ASN A 478 3.97 -16.92 -35.21
C ASN A 478 5.11 -17.49 -34.38
N ILE A 479 4.98 -17.54 -33.05
CA ILE A 479 6.02 -18.12 -32.21
C ILE A 479 6.24 -19.59 -32.49
N GLN A 480 5.16 -20.34 -32.75
CA GLN A 480 5.25 -21.77 -33.11
C GLN A 480 6.07 -21.99 -34.39
N THR A 481 5.95 -21.10 -35.35
CA THR A 481 6.71 -21.17 -36.61
C THR A 481 8.17 -20.73 -36.37
N THR A 482 8.38 -19.65 -35.68
CA THR A 482 9.70 -19.08 -35.39
C THR A 482 10.55 -20.04 -34.55
N ALA A 483 9.98 -20.63 -33.50
CA ALA A 483 10.65 -21.51 -32.55
C ALA A 483 11.27 -22.76 -33.19
N LYS A 484 10.80 -23.20 -34.37
CA LYS A 484 11.38 -24.34 -35.10
C LYS A 484 12.86 -24.14 -35.44
N ASN A 485 13.29 -22.90 -35.61
CA ASN A 485 14.66 -22.53 -35.99
C ASN A 485 15.62 -22.42 -34.81
N TYR A 486 15.16 -22.65 -33.58
CA TYR A 486 15.93 -22.50 -32.35
C TYR A 486 16.00 -23.83 -31.58
N ASP A 487 16.97 -23.98 -30.70
CA ASP A 487 17.20 -25.21 -29.94
C ASP A 487 16.58 -25.06 -28.52
N THR A 488 16.67 -23.87 -27.94
CA THR A 488 16.08 -23.51 -26.65
C THR A 488 15.22 -22.26 -26.79
N ILE A 489 14.08 -22.24 -26.13
CA ILE A 489 13.18 -21.08 -26.03
C ILE A 489 13.10 -20.67 -24.55
N ILE A 490 13.43 -19.42 -24.24
CA ILE A 490 13.22 -18.81 -22.91
C ILE A 490 12.06 -17.82 -23.07
N ILE A 491 10.94 -18.09 -22.42
CA ILE A 491 9.74 -17.25 -22.54
C ILE A 491 9.35 -16.60 -21.20
N CYS A 492 9.17 -15.28 -21.23
CA CYS A 492 8.62 -14.51 -20.12
C CYS A 492 7.08 -14.58 -20.16
N VAL A 493 6.47 -15.06 -19.07
CA VAL A 493 5.02 -15.17 -18.91
C VAL A 493 4.55 -14.29 -17.75
N ALA A 494 3.70 -13.30 -18.05
CA ALA A 494 3.22 -12.33 -17.09
C ALA A 494 1.69 -12.37 -16.86
N ASN A 495 0.95 -12.99 -17.78
CA ASN A 495 -0.52 -13.05 -17.75
C ASN A 495 -1.04 -14.21 -18.60
N GLU A 496 -2.36 -14.42 -18.61
CA GLU A 496 -3.03 -15.46 -19.38
C GLU A 496 -2.74 -15.38 -20.89
N ARG A 497 -2.56 -14.19 -21.46
CA ARG A 497 -2.28 -14.02 -22.89
C ARG A 497 -0.88 -14.53 -23.24
N SER A 498 0.10 -14.21 -22.43
CA SER A 498 1.47 -14.73 -22.60
C SER A 498 1.56 -16.25 -22.32
N ALA A 499 0.74 -16.77 -21.39
CA ALA A 499 0.62 -18.20 -21.17
C ALA A 499 0.01 -18.92 -22.39
N MET A 500 -0.99 -18.35 -23.06
CA MET A 500 -1.53 -18.87 -24.33
C MET A 500 -0.43 -18.97 -25.42
N ILE A 501 0.43 -17.95 -25.51
CA ILE A 501 1.55 -17.98 -26.45
C ILE A 501 2.52 -19.12 -26.09
N ALA A 502 2.84 -19.28 -24.80
CA ALA A 502 3.72 -20.35 -24.32
C ALA A 502 3.17 -21.75 -24.64
N GLU A 503 1.86 -22.00 -24.50
CA GLU A 503 1.22 -23.29 -24.79
C GLU A 503 1.45 -23.76 -26.24
N HIS A 504 1.64 -22.86 -27.21
CA HIS A 504 1.94 -23.22 -28.61
C HIS A 504 3.36 -23.72 -28.81
N LEU A 505 4.23 -23.63 -27.80
CA LEU A 505 5.57 -24.23 -27.80
C LEU A 505 5.56 -25.71 -27.37
N LYS A 506 4.47 -26.17 -26.77
CA LYS A 506 4.27 -27.56 -26.39
C LYS A 506 4.38 -28.48 -27.60
N ASN A 507 5.01 -29.63 -27.43
CA ASN A 507 5.19 -30.67 -28.46
C ASN A 507 6.06 -30.29 -29.68
N LEU A 508 6.82 -29.20 -29.62
CA LEU A 508 7.80 -28.85 -30.67
C LEU A 508 9.11 -29.63 -30.56
N GLY A 509 9.32 -30.42 -29.51
CA GLY A 509 10.57 -31.15 -29.26
C GLY A 509 11.74 -30.22 -28.92
N LYS A 510 11.48 -29.02 -28.46
CA LYS A 510 12.47 -28.01 -28.06
C LYS A 510 12.61 -27.95 -26.55
N LYS A 511 13.75 -27.47 -26.06
CA LYS A 511 13.90 -27.10 -24.65
C LYS A 511 13.12 -25.79 -24.42
N VAL A 512 12.21 -25.78 -23.46
CA VAL A 512 11.41 -24.58 -23.14
C VAL A 512 11.57 -24.24 -21.67
N VAL A 513 12.10 -23.05 -21.41
CA VAL A 513 12.19 -22.44 -20.08
C VAL A 513 11.11 -21.37 -19.96
N ILE A 514 10.26 -21.50 -18.96
CA ILE A 514 9.27 -20.46 -18.61
C ILE A 514 9.80 -19.65 -17.42
N MET A 515 9.91 -18.35 -17.60
CA MET A 515 10.13 -17.38 -16.52
C MET A 515 8.81 -16.66 -16.26
N SER A 516 8.16 -16.99 -15.14
CA SER A 516 6.91 -16.34 -14.74
C SER A 516 7.20 -15.09 -13.93
N VAL A 517 6.61 -13.98 -14.32
CA VAL A 517 6.64 -12.70 -13.59
C VAL A 517 5.23 -12.28 -13.18
N LEU A 518 5.09 -11.41 -12.18
CA LEU A 518 3.79 -11.05 -11.58
C LEU A 518 3.10 -12.27 -10.95
N SER A 519 1.85 -12.55 -11.34
CA SER A 519 1.15 -13.73 -10.81
C SER A 519 1.71 -15.04 -11.37
N PRO A 520 2.02 -16.04 -10.53
CA PRO A 520 2.46 -17.35 -11.00
C PRO A 520 1.31 -18.21 -11.56
N VAL A 521 0.05 -17.85 -11.30
CA VAL A 521 -1.14 -18.65 -11.61
C VAL A 521 -1.20 -19.10 -13.07
N PRO A 522 -0.92 -18.25 -14.09
CA PRO A 522 -0.99 -18.64 -15.49
C PRO A 522 -0.07 -19.81 -15.89
N VAL A 523 1.01 -20.04 -15.13
CA VAL A 523 2.01 -21.08 -15.48
C VAL A 523 1.94 -22.34 -14.62
N LEU A 524 1.11 -22.38 -13.57
CA LEU A 524 1.03 -23.53 -12.66
C LEU A 524 0.67 -24.85 -13.38
N ASN A 525 -0.02 -24.77 -14.50
CA ASN A 525 -0.40 -25.93 -15.31
C ASN A 525 0.55 -26.21 -16.49
N CYS A 526 1.58 -25.39 -16.71
CA CYS A 526 2.55 -25.55 -17.81
C CYS A 526 3.61 -26.62 -17.55
N LYS A 527 3.27 -27.71 -16.82
CA LYS A 527 4.20 -28.79 -16.45
C LYS A 527 4.83 -29.54 -17.63
N TRP A 528 4.43 -29.24 -18.85
CA TRP A 528 5.05 -29.72 -20.09
C TRP A 528 6.38 -29.03 -20.41
N ALA A 529 6.60 -27.78 -19.94
CA ALA A 529 7.88 -27.07 -20.13
C ALA A 529 9.04 -27.83 -19.45
N ASP A 530 10.28 -27.63 -19.93
CA ASP A 530 11.45 -28.26 -19.31
C ASP A 530 11.70 -27.69 -17.91
N THR A 531 11.79 -26.39 -17.82
CA THR A 531 12.06 -25.66 -16.56
C THR A 531 11.07 -24.52 -16.38
N ILE A 532 10.62 -24.29 -15.14
CA ILE A 532 9.75 -23.17 -14.77
C ILE A 532 10.33 -22.49 -13.55
N LEU A 533 10.70 -21.21 -13.71
CA LEU A 533 11.12 -20.31 -12.64
C LEU A 533 10.05 -19.25 -12.38
N LEU A 534 9.75 -19.00 -11.11
CA LEU A 534 8.80 -17.97 -10.69
C LEU A 534 9.55 -16.81 -10.04
N GLY A 535 9.32 -15.58 -10.52
CA GLY A 535 9.97 -14.37 -10.04
C GLY A 535 9.03 -13.39 -9.34
N TYR A 536 7.68 -13.52 -9.53
CA TYR A 536 6.62 -12.74 -8.88
C TYR A 536 6.61 -11.24 -9.19
N SER A 537 7.57 -10.72 -9.92
CA SER A 537 7.73 -9.30 -10.25
C SER A 537 8.35 -9.15 -11.63
N TYR A 538 8.25 -7.94 -12.18
CA TYR A 538 8.94 -7.53 -13.40
C TYR A 538 10.06 -6.50 -13.13
N SER A 539 10.49 -6.36 -11.87
CA SER A 539 11.57 -5.43 -11.54
C SER A 539 12.89 -5.85 -12.21
N PRO A 540 13.80 -4.92 -12.51
CA PRO A 540 15.11 -5.26 -13.07
C PRO A 540 15.87 -6.25 -12.19
N TYR A 541 15.76 -6.14 -10.87
CA TYR A 541 16.35 -7.10 -9.91
C TYR A 541 15.79 -8.52 -10.07
N THR A 542 14.50 -8.64 -10.39
CA THR A 542 13.87 -9.94 -10.60
C THR A 542 14.39 -10.61 -11.88
N PHE A 543 14.56 -9.86 -12.96
CA PHE A 543 15.11 -10.44 -14.19
C PHE A 543 16.58 -10.84 -14.02
N GLU A 544 17.39 -10.02 -13.35
CA GLU A 544 18.77 -10.38 -13.01
C GLU A 544 18.81 -11.67 -12.18
N ALA A 545 17.94 -11.79 -11.16
CA ALA A 545 17.85 -12.98 -10.31
C ALA A 545 17.33 -14.22 -11.08
N LEU A 546 16.31 -14.09 -11.96
CA LEU A 546 15.79 -15.20 -12.76
C LEU A 546 16.87 -15.80 -13.67
N PHE A 547 17.64 -14.98 -14.36
CA PHE A 547 18.73 -15.44 -15.20
C PHE A 547 19.93 -15.95 -14.39
N GLY A 548 20.22 -15.33 -13.24
CA GLY A 548 21.23 -15.84 -12.31
C GLY A 548 20.89 -17.25 -11.81
N ALA A 549 19.66 -17.47 -11.36
CA ALA A 549 19.17 -18.79 -10.95
C ALA A 549 19.19 -19.79 -12.11
N LEU A 550 18.73 -19.38 -13.30
CA LEU A 550 18.75 -20.24 -14.48
C LEU A 550 20.17 -20.72 -14.81
N ASN A 551 21.18 -19.86 -14.67
CA ASN A 551 22.58 -20.20 -14.93
C ASN A 551 23.26 -20.94 -13.76
N GLY A 552 22.59 -21.12 -12.63
CA GLY A 552 23.18 -21.77 -11.44
C GLY A 552 24.16 -20.89 -10.67
N GLU A 553 24.03 -19.55 -10.78
CA GLU A 553 24.83 -18.60 -9.98
C GLU A 553 24.47 -18.69 -8.49
N PHE A 554 23.26 -19.14 -8.18
CA PHE A 554 22.75 -19.46 -6.85
C PHE A 554 21.57 -20.46 -6.94
N GLU A 555 21.20 -21.09 -5.82
CA GLU A 555 20.06 -22.00 -5.73
C GLU A 555 18.74 -21.21 -5.65
N ALA A 556 17.72 -21.63 -6.40
CA ALA A 556 16.41 -21.03 -6.43
C ALA A 556 15.52 -21.64 -5.35
N ASP A 557 15.74 -21.24 -4.09
CA ASP A 557 15.14 -21.83 -2.89
C ASP A 557 13.82 -21.17 -2.45
N GLY A 558 13.36 -20.16 -3.18
CA GLY A 558 12.06 -19.54 -2.90
C GLY A 558 10.92 -20.56 -2.99
N GLU A 559 9.91 -20.41 -2.16
CA GLU A 559 8.73 -21.28 -2.14
C GLU A 559 7.50 -20.56 -2.70
N LEU A 560 6.64 -21.31 -3.42
CA LEU A 560 5.37 -20.74 -3.90
C LEU A 560 4.48 -20.37 -2.70
N PRO A 561 4.14 -19.09 -2.46
CA PRO A 561 3.39 -18.67 -1.27
C PRO A 561 1.87 -18.89 -1.40
N LEU A 562 1.45 -19.78 -2.30
CA LEU A 562 0.05 -20.12 -2.58
C LEU A 562 -0.22 -21.59 -2.23
N ASN A 563 -1.39 -21.85 -1.61
CA ASN A 563 -1.86 -23.20 -1.27
C ASN A 563 -2.61 -23.85 -2.43
#